data_8df9d746cb0bd29ba474762a80a749ee
#
_entry.id   8df9d746cb0bd29ba474762a80a749ee
#
_cell.length_a   1.000
_cell.length_b   1.000
_cell.length_c   1.000
_cell.angle_alpha   90.00
_cell.angle_beta   90.00
_cell.angle_gamma   90.00
#
_symmetry.space_group_name_H-M   'P 1'
#
loop_
_entity.id
_entity.type
_entity.pdbx_description
1 polymer ?
#
loop_
_entity_poly.entity_id
_entity_poly.type
_entity_poly.pdbx_seq_one_letter_code
_entity_poly.pdbx_strand_id
1 'polypeptide(L)'
;MTANNMYHQITFYLEACESGSMFPSLTSDGRIYGVTASNASQSSWASYCGSEAYVNGTNIGSCLGDLFSTNWMEDSDAAATAMAMGSETLDSQYETVKQKTTRSPVEIFGDLSF
;
A
#
# COMPACT_ATOMS: atom_id res chain seq x y z
N MET A 1 20.67 4.38 -3.93
CA MET A 1 20.56 4.19 -2.49
C MET A 1 21.28 2.92 -2.05
N THR A 2 20.99 1.77 -2.63
CA THR A 2 21.62 0.46 -2.29
C THR A 2 23.14 0.49 -2.39
N ALA A 3 23.70 0.98 -3.50
CA ALA A 3 25.15 1.06 -3.72
C ALA A 3 25.89 1.93 -2.67
N ASN A 4 25.20 2.81 -1.97
CA ASN A 4 25.75 3.72 -0.97
C ASN A 4 25.40 3.31 0.46
N ASN A 5 24.80 2.13 0.66
CA ASN A 5 24.34 1.63 1.97
C ASN A 5 23.50 2.65 2.77
N MET A 6 22.57 3.32 2.09
CA MET A 6 21.76 4.40 2.71
C MET A 6 20.61 3.87 3.55
N TYR A 7 20.36 2.56 3.56
CA TYR A 7 19.33 1.91 4.37
C TYR A 7 19.77 0.48 4.71
N HIS A 8 19.19 -0.07 5.75
CA HIS A 8 19.33 -1.49 6.10
C HIS A 8 18.26 -2.34 5.40
N GLN A 9 17.01 -1.92 5.54
CA GLN A 9 15.83 -2.44 4.85
C GLN A 9 14.93 -1.27 4.49
N ILE A 10 14.16 -1.37 3.41
CA ILE A 10 13.23 -0.33 3.00
C ILE A 10 11.95 -0.94 2.43
N THR A 11 10.81 -0.41 2.86
CA THR A 11 9.49 -0.74 2.31
C THR A 11 8.95 0.43 1.52
N PHE A 12 8.43 0.16 0.32
CA PHE A 12 7.72 1.12 -0.51
C PHE A 12 6.25 0.72 -0.64
N TYR A 13 5.35 1.64 -0.34
CA TYR A 13 3.94 1.58 -0.71
C TYR A 13 3.72 2.55 -1.87
N LEU A 14 3.36 2.04 -3.04
CA LEU A 14 3.21 2.84 -4.25
C LEU A 14 1.75 2.89 -4.69
N GLU A 15 1.12 4.05 -4.51
CA GLU A 15 -0.25 4.32 -4.94
C GLU A 15 -0.24 5.01 -6.31
N ALA A 16 -0.54 4.26 -7.36
CA ALA A 16 -0.75 4.78 -8.72
C ALA A 16 -1.46 3.75 -9.60
N CYS A 17 -2.11 4.22 -10.66
CA CYS A 17 -2.45 3.38 -11.79
C CYS A 17 -1.19 2.76 -12.37
N GLU A 18 -1.28 1.51 -12.85
CA GLU A 18 -0.16 0.76 -13.46
C GLU A 18 1.11 0.71 -12.58
N SER A 19 0.92 0.84 -11.26
CA SER A 19 2.03 0.98 -10.30
C SER A 19 2.99 -0.21 -10.28
N GLY A 20 2.53 -1.41 -10.60
CA GLY A 20 3.39 -2.59 -10.77
C GLY A 20 4.46 -2.41 -11.87
N SER A 21 4.24 -1.52 -12.83
CA SER A 21 5.23 -1.21 -13.87
C SER A 21 6.48 -0.49 -13.34
N MET A 22 6.43 0.04 -12.13
CA MET A 22 7.54 0.78 -11.52
C MET A 22 8.62 -0.14 -10.94
N PHE A 23 8.30 -1.40 -10.67
CA PHE A 23 9.20 -2.35 -10.00
C PHE A 23 9.62 -3.60 -10.82
N PRO A 24 9.66 -3.58 -12.19
CA PRO A 24 9.93 -4.79 -12.97
C PRO A 24 11.34 -5.36 -12.75
N SER A 25 12.27 -4.53 -12.25
CA SER A 25 13.66 -4.89 -12.01
C SER A 25 14.04 -4.91 -10.53
N LEU A 26 13.05 -4.86 -9.63
CA LEU A 26 13.32 -4.94 -8.21
C LEU A 26 13.69 -6.39 -7.87
N THR A 27 14.93 -6.59 -7.43
CA THR A 27 15.49 -7.90 -7.12
C THR A 27 15.42 -8.21 -5.64
N SER A 28 15.43 -9.50 -5.29
CA SER A 28 15.34 -9.97 -3.90
C SER A 28 16.61 -9.75 -3.07
N ASP A 29 17.71 -9.31 -3.68
CA ASP A 29 19.00 -9.11 -3.01
C ASP A 29 19.20 -7.69 -2.45
N GLY A 30 18.23 -6.80 -2.69
CA GLY A 30 18.33 -5.38 -2.34
C GLY A 30 17.78 -4.99 -0.97
N ARG A 31 17.24 -5.92 -0.19
CA ARG A 31 16.56 -5.62 1.09
C ARG A 31 15.46 -4.56 0.93
N ILE A 32 14.77 -4.64 -0.22
CA ILE A 32 13.69 -3.72 -0.59
C ILE A 32 12.42 -4.53 -0.77
N TYR A 33 11.37 -4.16 -0.05
CA TYR A 33 10.02 -4.71 -0.19
C TYR A 33 9.12 -3.64 -0.82
N GLY A 34 8.50 -3.94 -1.95
CA GLY A 34 7.61 -3.02 -2.66
C GLY A 34 6.20 -3.56 -2.70
N VAL A 35 5.22 -2.74 -2.33
CA VAL A 35 3.79 -3.04 -2.48
C VAL A 35 3.16 -1.99 -3.39
N THR A 36 2.37 -2.43 -4.35
CA THR A 36 1.74 -1.55 -5.34
C THR A 36 0.23 -1.67 -5.32
N ALA A 37 -0.46 -0.55 -5.51
CA ALA A 37 -1.92 -0.46 -5.55
C ALA A 37 -2.54 -1.23 -6.72
N SER A 38 -1.76 -1.51 -7.77
CA SER A 38 -2.22 -2.12 -9.01
C SER A 38 -1.08 -2.87 -9.69
N ASN A 39 -1.40 -3.76 -10.62
CA ASN A 39 -0.41 -4.37 -11.49
C ASN A 39 0.10 -3.39 -12.57
N ALA A 40 0.94 -3.90 -13.48
CA ALA A 40 1.59 -3.07 -14.49
C ALA A 40 0.65 -2.53 -15.61
N SER A 41 -0.62 -2.92 -15.64
CA SER A 41 -1.54 -2.63 -16.75
C SER A 41 -2.95 -2.20 -16.33
N GLN A 42 -3.21 -2.10 -15.03
CA GLN A 42 -4.54 -1.77 -14.51
C GLN A 42 -4.50 -0.50 -13.66
N SER A 43 -5.64 0.19 -13.62
CA SER A 43 -5.80 1.41 -12.81
C SER A 43 -5.95 1.09 -11.32
N SER A 44 -5.53 2.01 -10.46
CA SER A 44 -5.96 2.11 -9.07
C SER A 44 -7.20 3.02 -8.96
N TRP A 45 -7.82 3.06 -7.80
CA TRP A 45 -9.12 3.70 -7.64
C TRP A 45 -9.21 4.49 -6.34
N ALA A 46 -9.87 5.64 -6.41
CA ALA A 46 -10.16 6.48 -5.27
C ALA A 46 -11.19 5.84 -4.30
N SER A 47 -11.12 6.25 -3.04
CA SER A 47 -12.01 5.87 -1.94
C SER A 47 -12.60 7.10 -1.25
N TYR A 48 -13.65 6.88 -0.44
CA TYR A 48 -14.37 7.93 0.28
C TYR A 48 -14.82 9.07 -0.63
N CYS A 49 -15.63 8.71 -1.65
CA CYS A 49 -16.12 9.59 -2.68
C CYS A 49 -17.59 9.95 -2.47
N GLY A 50 -18.05 11.04 -3.07
CA GLY A 50 -19.46 11.44 -3.11
C GLY A 50 -20.06 11.66 -1.72
N SER A 51 -21.01 10.80 -1.30
CA SER A 51 -21.64 10.86 0.02
C SER A 51 -20.72 10.50 1.19
N GLU A 52 -19.56 9.96 0.94
CA GLU A 52 -18.54 9.65 1.95
C GLU A 52 -17.46 10.74 2.07
N ALA A 53 -17.47 11.72 1.16
CA ALA A 53 -16.48 12.80 1.09
C ALA A 53 -16.82 13.98 2.01
N TYR A 54 -17.18 13.71 3.27
CA TYR A 54 -17.51 14.73 4.25
C TYR A 54 -16.45 14.84 5.34
N VAL A 55 -16.02 16.07 5.62
CA VAL A 55 -15.15 16.41 6.73
C VAL A 55 -15.84 17.48 7.58
N ASN A 56 -16.09 17.20 8.86
CA ASN A 56 -16.78 18.08 9.80
C ASN A 56 -18.13 18.59 9.26
N GLY A 57 -18.89 17.71 8.59
CA GLY A 57 -20.20 18.05 8.05
C GLY A 57 -20.19 18.81 6.72
N THR A 58 -19.01 19.05 6.14
CA THR A 58 -18.84 19.72 4.83
C THR A 58 -18.38 18.73 3.78
N ASN A 59 -19.09 18.65 2.65
CA ASN A 59 -18.66 17.88 1.50
C ASN A 59 -17.48 18.58 0.83
N ILE A 60 -16.39 17.85 0.63
CA ILE A 60 -15.13 18.40 0.09
C ILE A 60 -15.18 18.51 -1.45
N GLY A 61 -16.11 17.82 -2.12
CA GLY A 61 -16.25 17.84 -3.57
C GLY A 61 -15.22 17.00 -4.33
N SER A 62 -14.41 16.22 -3.62
CA SER A 62 -13.48 15.23 -4.18
C SER A 62 -13.44 13.99 -3.28
N CYS A 63 -12.87 12.89 -3.77
CA CYS A 63 -12.58 11.73 -2.92
C CYS A 63 -11.50 12.09 -1.88
N LEU A 64 -11.57 11.49 -0.70
CA LEU A 64 -10.66 11.78 0.42
C LEU A 64 -9.42 10.91 0.44
N GLY A 65 -9.37 9.84 -0.36
CA GLY A 65 -8.24 8.93 -0.43
C GLY A 65 -8.27 8.06 -1.68
N ASP A 66 -7.28 7.19 -1.77
CA ASP A 66 -7.21 6.11 -2.74
C ASP A 66 -7.30 4.76 -2.02
N LEU A 67 -7.95 3.78 -2.64
CA LEU A 67 -8.43 2.57 -1.97
C LEU A 67 -7.28 1.75 -1.36
N PHE A 68 -6.17 1.58 -2.07
CA PHE A 68 -5.03 0.84 -1.57
C PHE A 68 -4.39 1.55 -0.36
N SER A 69 -4.11 2.86 -0.48
CA SER A 69 -3.52 3.65 0.60
C SER A 69 -4.42 3.71 1.82
N THR A 70 -5.72 3.90 1.63
CA THR A 70 -6.71 3.84 2.71
C THR A 70 -6.65 2.51 3.44
N ASN A 71 -6.64 1.39 2.70
CA ASN A 71 -6.67 0.06 3.29
C ASN A 71 -5.43 -0.26 4.14
N TRP A 72 -4.21 0.08 3.68
CA TRP A 72 -3.03 -0.22 4.47
C TRP A 72 -2.86 0.74 5.66
N MET A 73 -3.30 1.99 5.55
CA MET A 73 -3.30 2.93 6.68
C MET A 73 -4.31 2.53 7.75
N GLU A 74 -5.54 2.17 7.37
CA GLU A 74 -6.57 1.69 8.30
C GLU A 74 -6.19 0.37 8.96
N ASP A 75 -5.49 -0.51 8.25
CA ASP A 75 -4.98 -1.76 8.79
C ASP A 75 -3.91 -1.50 9.86
N SER A 76 -2.98 -0.59 9.57
CA SER A 76 -1.96 -0.14 10.53
C SER A 76 -2.57 0.51 11.78
N ASP A 77 -3.61 1.34 11.61
CA ASP A 77 -4.33 1.96 12.73
C ASP A 77 -5.05 0.91 13.59
N ALA A 78 -5.64 -0.10 12.96
CA ALA A 78 -6.28 -1.20 13.66
C ALA A 78 -5.26 -2.03 14.46
N ALA A 79 -4.10 -2.34 13.87
CA ALA A 79 -3.00 -3.03 14.53
C ALA A 79 -2.45 -2.23 15.72
N ALA A 80 -2.30 -0.92 15.56
CA ALA A 80 -1.88 -0.01 16.63
C ALA A 80 -2.88 -0.01 17.81
N THR A 81 -4.17 0.08 17.49
CA THR A 81 -5.24 0.08 18.50
C THR A 81 -5.31 -1.25 19.27
N ALA A 82 -5.10 -2.36 18.58
CA ALA A 82 -5.07 -3.70 19.18
C ALA A 82 -3.77 -4.00 19.96
N MET A 83 -2.82 -3.05 20.03
CA MET A 83 -1.45 -3.26 20.54
C MET A 83 -0.70 -4.40 19.82
N ALA A 84 -1.09 -4.67 18.58
CA ALA A 84 -0.57 -5.77 17.76
C ALA A 84 0.55 -5.37 16.80
N MET A 85 0.98 -4.10 16.80
CA MET A 85 2.00 -3.58 15.87
C MET A 85 3.32 -4.36 15.87
N GLY A 86 3.67 -5.00 16.97
CA GLY A 86 4.88 -5.82 17.05
C GLY A 86 4.70 -7.27 16.55
N SER A 87 3.48 -7.68 16.23
CA SER A 87 3.16 -9.03 15.77
C SER A 87 2.65 -9.07 14.32
N GLU A 88 2.26 -7.93 13.76
CA GLU A 88 1.89 -7.85 12.35
C GLU A 88 3.15 -7.88 11.47
N THR A 89 3.13 -8.75 10.47
CA THR A 89 4.18 -8.85 9.46
C THR A 89 3.77 -8.13 8.19
N LEU A 90 4.74 -7.76 7.35
CA LEU A 90 4.45 -7.19 6.02
C LEU A 90 3.60 -8.14 5.16
N ASP A 91 3.80 -9.44 5.30
CA ASP A 91 3.00 -10.45 4.58
C ASP A 91 1.55 -10.47 5.07
N SER A 92 1.30 -10.42 6.39
CA SER A 92 -0.07 -10.38 6.93
C SER A 92 -0.79 -9.09 6.52
N GLN A 93 -0.11 -7.96 6.56
CA GLN A 93 -0.65 -6.70 6.07
C GLN A 93 -0.95 -6.77 4.56
N TYR A 94 0.00 -7.29 3.75
CA TYR A 94 -0.22 -7.47 2.32
C TYR A 94 -1.48 -8.29 2.02
N GLU A 95 -1.67 -9.43 2.67
CA GLU A 95 -2.85 -10.27 2.45
C GLU A 95 -4.15 -9.55 2.85
N THR A 96 -4.15 -8.83 3.96
CA THR A 96 -5.30 -8.02 4.39
C THR A 96 -5.61 -6.91 3.39
N VAL A 97 -4.61 -6.15 2.99
CA VAL A 97 -4.75 -5.02 2.07
C VAL A 97 -5.18 -5.50 0.69
N LYS A 98 -4.62 -6.60 0.21
CA LYS A 98 -5.00 -7.23 -1.07
C LYS A 98 -6.48 -7.65 -1.08
N GLN A 99 -6.96 -8.25 0.01
CA GLN A 99 -8.36 -8.65 0.13
C GLN A 99 -9.31 -7.45 0.16
N LYS A 100 -8.93 -6.38 0.85
CA LYS A 100 -9.72 -5.15 0.97
C LYS A 100 -9.68 -4.29 -0.32
N THR A 101 -8.59 -4.33 -1.08
CA THR A 101 -8.43 -3.55 -2.32
C THR A 101 -9.08 -4.28 -3.50
N THR A 102 -10.41 -4.32 -3.49
CA THR A 102 -11.22 -5.16 -4.40
C THR A 102 -11.28 -4.65 -5.84
N ARG A 103 -10.82 -3.43 -6.11
CA ARG A 103 -10.97 -2.75 -7.41
C ARG A 103 -9.69 -2.78 -8.25
N SER A 104 -8.56 -3.17 -7.67
CA SER A 104 -7.28 -3.31 -8.36
C SER A 104 -6.46 -4.46 -7.78
N PRO A 105 -5.60 -5.10 -8.57
CA PRO A 105 -4.74 -6.19 -8.10
C PRO A 105 -3.51 -5.61 -7.40
N VAL A 106 -3.49 -5.68 -6.08
CA VAL A 106 -2.30 -5.35 -5.27
C VAL A 106 -1.21 -6.38 -5.52
N GLU A 107 0.01 -5.93 -5.77
CA GLU A 107 1.17 -6.79 -6.03
C GLU A 107 2.32 -6.47 -5.07
N ILE A 108 3.21 -7.45 -4.88
CA ILE A 108 4.44 -7.32 -4.09
C ILE A 108 5.67 -7.62 -4.93
N PHE A 109 6.77 -6.97 -4.63
CA PHE A 109 8.03 -7.04 -5.37
C PHE A 109 9.24 -7.00 -4.44
N GLY A 110 10.35 -7.53 -4.91
CA GLY A 110 11.64 -7.41 -4.24
C GLY A 110 11.93 -8.52 -3.25
N ASP A 111 12.48 -8.16 -2.11
CA ASP A 111 12.85 -9.10 -1.05
C ASP A 111 11.64 -9.40 -0.15
N LEU A 112 11.14 -10.62 -0.22
CA LEU A 112 9.99 -11.08 0.54
C LEU A 112 10.38 -11.83 1.82
N SER A 113 11.65 -11.75 2.23
CA SER A 113 12.17 -12.54 3.34
C SER A 113 12.25 -11.78 4.68
N PHE A 114 11.83 -10.51 4.71
CA PHE A 114 11.87 -9.70 5.93
C PHE A 114 10.52 -9.08 6.31
#